data_b4d518a3d78560e6801323a072a4f294
#
_entry.id   b4d518a3d78560e6801323a072a4f294
#
_cell.length_a   1.000
_cell.length_b   1.000
_cell.length_c   1.000
_cell.angle_alpha   90.00
_cell.angle_beta   90.00
_cell.angle_gamma   90.00
#
_symmetry.space_group_name_H-M   'P 1'
#
loop_
_entity.id
_entity.type
_entity.pdbx_description
1 polymer ?
#
loop_
_entity_poly.entity_id
_entity_poly.type
_entity_poly.pdbx_seq_one_letter_code
_entity_poly.pdbx_strand_id
1 'polypeptide(L)'
;MKDLNQGLFDRAKKVIPGGVNSPVRAFKAVGGCPKFITHAKGAYFWDANDQRFIDFIGSWGPMILGHGDERVLQAVQKAALEGFSFGAPTEREIELAEMLIRLTPSMEMVRLVSSGTEAAMSSIRLARGATGRQKIIKFEGCYHGHADALLVKAGSGLATFGNPTSAGVPPEVVKDTLVLEYNNLEQLKEAFELHGQEIACVMIEPIAGNMNFVRASVPFMALCRELCTRHHALLVFDEVMSGCRVALGSAQSVYQKSIPGFEPDMTVMGKVIGGGMPLAAFGGKRAVMEQLAPLGPVYQAGTLSGNPVATACGIATLSAISQPGFFEALSQKTQALTQGLVQSAKRHGIPFSADCEGGMFGFFLLPELPQNYPQVMKSNSDQFNRFYHGMLSQGVYFAPALYEAGFVSAAHTAKDIQDTVDAADQVFKSL
;
A
#
# COMPACT_ATOMS: atom_id res chain seq x y z
N MET A 1 6.59 -17.83 33.09
CA MET A 1 5.26 -17.16 32.94
C MET A 1 4.56 -17.77 31.73
N LYS A 2 3.23 -17.91 31.77
CA LYS A 2 2.44 -18.41 30.63
C LYS A 2 2.46 -17.34 29.54
N ASP A 3 2.78 -17.71 28.30
CA ASP A 3 2.74 -16.77 27.17
C ASP A 3 1.30 -16.36 26.89
N LEU A 4 0.97 -15.09 27.16
CA LEU A 4 -0.38 -14.54 26.98
C LEU A 4 -0.74 -14.44 25.50
N ASN A 5 0.21 -14.16 24.61
CA ASN A 5 -0.04 -14.13 23.16
C ASN A 5 -0.53 -15.49 22.67
N GLN A 6 0.11 -16.59 23.10
CA GLN A 6 -0.31 -17.94 22.73
C GLN A 6 -1.74 -18.24 23.21
N GLY A 7 -2.05 -17.88 24.47
CA GLY A 7 -3.39 -18.08 25.01
C GLY A 7 -4.47 -17.30 24.26
N LEU A 8 -4.18 -16.05 23.87
CA LEU A 8 -5.06 -15.21 23.06
C LEU A 8 -5.21 -15.77 21.64
N PHE A 9 -4.13 -16.25 21.02
CA PHE A 9 -4.17 -16.84 19.68
C PHE A 9 -5.01 -18.12 19.66
N ASP A 10 -4.86 -19.00 20.66
CA ASP A 10 -5.64 -20.23 20.77
C ASP A 10 -7.14 -19.93 20.96
N ARG A 11 -7.46 -18.86 21.69
CA ARG A 11 -8.83 -18.38 21.85
C ARG A 11 -9.37 -17.78 20.55
N ALA A 12 -8.58 -16.94 19.86
CA ALA A 12 -8.96 -16.30 18.59
C ALA A 12 -9.25 -17.33 17.50
N LYS A 13 -8.44 -18.39 17.37
CA LYS A 13 -8.66 -19.47 16.39
C LYS A 13 -10.00 -20.20 16.54
N LYS A 14 -10.63 -20.14 17.71
CA LYS A 14 -11.95 -20.76 17.95
C LYS A 14 -13.12 -19.96 17.36
N VAL A 15 -12.93 -18.64 17.14
CA VAL A 15 -14.01 -17.71 16.77
C VAL A 15 -13.72 -16.87 15.52
N ILE A 16 -12.47 -16.83 15.08
CA ILE A 16 -12.03 -16.09 13.89
C ILE A 16 -11.24 -17.04 12.98
N PRO A 17 -11.52 -17.14 11.70
CA PRO A 17 -10.77 -17.98 10.78
C PRO A 17 -9.25 -17.70 10.85
N GLY A 18 -8.46 -18.72 11.23
CA GLY A 18 -7.02 -18.57 11.45
C GLY A 18 -6.62 -17.65 12.60
N GLY A 19 -7.57 -17.18 13.44
CA GLY A 19 -7.35 -16.29 14.58
C GLY A 19 -7.12 -14.83 14.23
N VAL A 20 -7.33 -14.41 12.97
CA VAL A 20 -7.02 -13.07 12.47
C VAL A 20 -8.05 -12.58 11.45
N ASN A 21 -8.21 -11.25 11.33
CA ASN A 21 -9.08 -10.61 10.35
C ASN A 21 -8.34 -10.21 9.05
N SER A 22 -7.03 -10.54 8.94
CA SER A 22 -6.24 -10.42 7.71
C SER A 22 -5.15 -11.49 7.72
N PRO A 23 -5.00 -12.28 6.63
CA PRO A 23 -4.19 -13.52 6.63
C PRO A 23 -2.72 -13.33 7.05
N VAL A 24 -2.08 -12.25 6.64
CA VAL A 24 -0.67 -11.98 6.95
C VAL A 24 -0.39 -11.86 8.46
N ARG A 25 -1.39 -11.44 9.25
CA ARG A 25 -1.27 -11.29 10.71
C ARG A 25 -1.13 -12.61 11.45
N ALA A 26 -1.44 -13.76 10.82
CA ALA A 26 -1.37 -15.09 11.44
C ALA A 26 0.05 -15.66 11.55
N PHE A 27 1.10 -14.97 11.11
CA PHE A 27 2.49 -15.43 11.09
C PHE A 27 2.73 -16.72 10.28
N LYS A 28 1.80 -17.05 9.38
CA LYS A 28 1.90 -18.28 8.59
C LYS A 28 3.20 -18.35 7.77
N ALA A 29 3.66 -17.20 7.25
CA ALA A 29 4.87 -17.14 6.43
C ALA A 29 6.17 -17.28 7.24
N VAL A 30 6.21 -16.75 8.46
CA VAL A 30 7.41 -16.74 9.31
C VAL A 30 7.37 -17.79 10.43
N GLY A 31 6.19 -18.36 10.70
CA GLY A 31 5.98 -19.28 11.81
C GLY A 31 5.90 -18.60 13.18
N GLY A 32 5.66 -19.39 14.21
CA GLY A 32 5.53 -18.89 15.58
C GLY A 32 4.14 -18.37 15.92
N CYS A 33 4.06 -17.61 17.03
CA CYS A 33 2.82 -17.04 17.54
C CYS A 33 2.76 -15.53 17.26
N PRO A 34 1.68 -15.04 16.64
CA PRO A 34 1.52 -13.61 16.41
C PRO A 34 1.42 -12.83 17.73
N LYS A 35 1.87 -11.59 17.72
CA LYS A 35 1.81 -10.69 18.87
C LYS A 35 0.42 -10.03 18.94
N PHE A 36 -0.23 -10.12 20.09
CA PHE A 36 -1.51 -9.46 20.38
C PHE A 36 -1.21 -8.11 21.02
N ILE A 37 -1.42 -7.03 20.28
CA ILE A 37 -1.08 -5.68 20.71
C ILE A 37 -2.14 -5.12 21.63
N THR A 38 -1.74 -4.58 22.78
CA THR A 38 -2.62 -3.98 23.80
C THR A 38 -2.74 -2.46 23.66
N HIS A 39 -1.65 -1.79 23.34
CA HIS A 39 -1.61 -0.35 23.14
C HIS A 39 -0.40 0.05 22.28
N ALA A 40 -0.43 1.29 21.80
CA ALA A 40 0.65 1.85 20.97
C ALA A 40 0.80 3.34 21.21
N LYS A 41 2.02 3.87 21.11
CA LYS A 41 2.33 5.30 21.20
C LYS A 41 3.61 5.65 20.45
N GLY A 42 3.55 6.70 19.64
CA GLY A 42 4.70 7.15 18.84
C GLY A 42 5.17 6.07 17.87
N ALA A 43 6.43 5.69 17.93
CA ALA A 43 7.03 4.65 17.11
C ALA A 43 6.91 3.22 17.70
N TYR A 44 6.15 3.05 18.79
CA TYR A 44 6.14 1.81 19.55
C TYR A 44 4.74 1.23 19.72
N PHE A 45 4.70 -0.10 19.89
CA PHE A 45 3.55 -0.79 20.46
C PHE A 45 3.99 -1.86 21.48
N TRP A 46 3.04 -2.31 22.31
CA TRP A 46 3.26 -3.30 23.35
C TRP A 46 2.31 -4.48 23.14
N ASP A 47 2.86 -5.69 23.30
CA ASP A 47 2.08 -6.92 23.22
C ASP A 47 1.41 -7.29 24.56
N ALA A 48 0.64 -8.38 24.57
CA ALA A 48 -0.05 -8.87 25.76
C ALA A 48 0.88 -9.31 26.90
N ASN A 49 2.15 -9.54 26.63
CA ASN A 49 3.18 -9.81 27.65
C ASN A 49 3.90 -8.54 28.12
N ASP A 50 3.40 -7.34 27.75
CA ASP A 50 4.01 -6.03 28.00
C ASP A 50 5.41 -5.86 27.38
N GLN A 51 5.69 -6.63 26.34
CA GLN A 51 6.90 -6.47 25.55
C GLN A 51 6.74 -5.32 24.55
N ARG A 52 7.65 -4.33 24.62
CA ARG A 52 7.70 -3.19 23.70
C ARG A 52 8.44 -3.54 22.42
N PHE A 53 7.96 -3.03 21.29
CA PHE A 53 8.58 -3.14 19.98
C PHE A 53 8.65 -1.78 19.29
N ILE A 54 9.74 -1.54 18.55
CA ILE A 54 9.80 -0.48 17.54
C ILE A 54 9.00 -0.98 16.34
N ASP A 55 7.97 -0.24 15.94
CA ASP A 55 6.99 -0.66 14.92
C ASP A 55 7.33 -0.10 13.54
N PHE A 56 7.83 -0.95 12.64
CA PHE A 56 8.04 -0.62 11.23
C PHE A 56 6.91 -1.09 10.31
N ILE A 57 5.79 -1.55 10.86
CA ILE A 57 4.58 -1.83 10.08
C ILE A 57 3.67 -0.60 9.99
N GLY A 58 3.58 0.18 11.07
CA GLY A 58 2.73 1.37 11.14
C GLY A 58 1.30 1.08 10.66
N SER A 59 0.70 -0.05 11.13
CA SER A 59 -0.61 -0.55 10.70
C SER A 59 -0.72 -0.80 9.17
N TRP A 60 0.37 -1.23 8.53
CA TRP A 60 0.52 -1.42 7.07
C TRP A 60 0.50 -0.10 6.29
N GLY A 61 1.05 0.96 6.88
CA GLY A 61 1.29 2.25 6.24
C GLY A 61 0.52 3.46 6.73
N PRO A 62 -0.71 3.38 7.28
CA PRO A 62 -1.46 4.57 7.67
C PRO A 62 -0.82 5.43 8.76
N MET A 63 -0.05 4.84 9.69
CA MET A 63 0.54 5.54 10.83
C MET A 63 1.78 6.37 10.47
N ILE A 64 1.64 7.30 9.49
CA ILE A 64 2.76 8.15 9.05
C ILE A 64 3.26 9.10 10.13
N LEU A 65 2.39 9.54 11.03
CA LEU A 65 2.72 10.38 12.18
C LEU A 65 3.22 9.57 13.39
N GLY A 66 3.03 8.25 13.36
CA GLY A 66 3.16 7.36 14.51
C GLY A 66 1.83 7.14 15.20
N HIS A 67 1.83 6.33 16.26
CA HIS A 67 0.63 6.00 17.02
C HIS A 67 0.26 7.11 18.00
N GLY A 68 -1.04 7.45 18.08
CA GLY A 68 -1.57 8.37 19.08
C GLY A 68 -1.06 9.81 18.93
N ASP A 69 -0.88 10.31 17.71
CA ASP A 69 -0.59 11.73 17.46
C ASP A 69 -1.71 12.59 18.03
N GLU A 70 -1.34 13.54 18.87
CA GLU A 70 -2.27 14.36 19.65
C GLU A 70 -3.24 15.17 18.78
N ARG A 71 -2.77 15.69 17.64
CA ARG A 71 -3.58 16.47 16.70
C ARG A 71 -4.69 15.62 16.09
N VAL A 72 -4.35 14.39 15.71
CA VAL A 72 -5.28 13.43 15.14
C VAL A 72 -6.27 12.95 16.20
N LEU A 73 -5.78 12.63 17.41
CA LEU A 73 -6.61 12.18 18.52
C LEU A 73 -7.67 13.24 18.90
N GLN A 74 -7.28 14.50 19.04
CA GLN A 74 -8.20 15.60 19.35
C GLN A 74 -9.26 15.80 18.25
N ALA A 75 -8.88 15.74 16.98
CA ALA A 75 -9.81 15.86 15.86
C ALA A 75 -10.85 14.71 15.85
N VAL A 76 -10.39 13.48 16.08
CA VAL A 76 -11.25 12.29 16.18
C VAL A 76 -12.20 12.38 17.37
N GLN A 77 -11.71 12.75 18.55
CA GLN A 77 -12.52 12.91 19.75
C GLN A 77 -13.60 13.98 19.56
N LYS A 78 -13.25 15.14 18.99
CA LYS A 78 -14.21 16.19 18.69
C LYS A 78 -15.30 15.69 17.73
N ALA A 79 -14.92 15.06 16.63
CA ALA A 79 -15.89 14.53 15.67
C ALA A 79 -16.79 13.45 16.25
N ALA A 80 -16.23 12.57 17.11
CA ALA A 80 -17.01 11.52 17.78
C ALA A 80 -18.09 12.07 18.74
N LEU A 81 -17.83 13.21 19.39
CA LEU A 81 -18.82 13.90 20.22
C LEU A 81 -19.97 14.52 19.41
N GLU A 82 -19.74 14.85 18.15
CA GLU A 82 -20.74 15.43 17.26
C GLU A 82 -21.59 14.35 16.55
N GLY A 83 -21.09 13.11 16.47
CA GLY A 83 -21.77 11.94 15.90
C GLY A 83 -20.90 11.11 14.97
N PHE A 84 -21.18 9.82 14.88
CA PHE A 84 -20.37 8.87 14.10
C PHE A 84 -20.77 8.78 12.63
N SER A 85 -22.04 8.98 12.30
CA SER A 85 -22.59 8.85 10.95
C SER A 85 -23.99 9.47 10.87
N PHE A 86 -24.29 10.13 9.76
CA PHE A 86 -25.56 10.86 9.62
C PHE A 86 -26.45 10.34 8.48
N GLY A 87 -25.92 9.55 7.54
CA GLY A 87 -26.63 9.20 6.30
C GLY A 87 -26.95 10.42 5.41
N ALA A 88 -26.20 11.51 5.61
CA ALA A 88 -26.31 12.79 4.91
C ALA A 88 -24.91 13.39 4.73
N PRO A 89 -24.69 14.24 3.70
CA PRO A 89 -23.38 14.86 3.45
C PRO A 89 -22.97 15.81 4.59
N THR A 90 -21.65 15.97 4.76
CA THR A 90 -21.03 16.84 5.76
C THR A 90 -20.02 17.80 5.12
N GLU A 91 -19.75 18.93 5.75
CA GLU A 91 -18.74 19.89 5.31
C GLU A 91 -17.34 19.27 5.28
N ARG A 92 -17.01 18.37 6.24
CA ARG A 92 -15.73 17.65 6.30
C ARG A 92 -15.45 16.78 5.08
N GLU A 93 -16.48 16.24 4.44
CA GLU A 93 -16.31 15.51 3.17
C GLU A 93 -15.81 16.43 2.07
N ILE A 94 -16.35 17.66 2.00
CA ILE A 94 -15.91 18.68 1.04
C ILE A 94 -14.47 19.09 1.33
N GLU A 95 -14.16 19.42 2.58
CA GLU A 95 -12.82 19.82 3.03
C GLU A 95 -11.77 18.75 2.68
N LEU A 96 -12.05 17.48 2.99
CA LEU A 96 -11.15 16.38 2.66
C LEU A 96 -11.00 16.19 1.15
N ALA A 97 -12.09 16.28 0.39
CA ALA A 97 -12.07 16.17 -1.07
C ALA A 97 -11.20 17.26 -1.70
N GLU A 98 -11.38 18.51 -1.29
CA GLU A 98 -10.57 19.63 -1.75
C GLU A 98 -9.08 19.46 -1.37
N MET A 99 -8.81 18.94 -0.19
CA MET A 99 -7.45 18.66 0.24
C MET A 99 -6.80 17.56 -0.63
N LEU A 100 -7.50 16.46 -0.90
CA LEU A 100 -7.00 15.39 -1.78
C LEU A 100 -6.72 15.89 -3.19
N ILE A 101 -7.61 16.72 -3.75
CA ILE A 101 -7.43 17.35 -5.07
C ILE A 101 -6.18 18.25 -5.08
N ARG A 102 -5.97 19.06 -4.05
CA ARG A 102 -4.77 19.92 -3.97
C ARG A 102 -3.47 19.12 -3.87
N LEU A 103 -3.49 17.97 -3.17
CA LEU A 103 -2.31 17.16 -2.94
C LEU A 103 -2.00 16.16 -4.06
N THR A 104 -2.97 15.88 -4.94
CA THR A 104 -2.84 14.84 -5.98
C THR A 104 -2.91 15.50 -7.35
N PRO A 105 -1.78 15.69 -8.08
CA PRO A 105 -1.71 16.56 -9.26
C PRO A 105 -2.70 16.24 -10.38
N SER A 106 -3.05 14.96 -10.58
CA SER A 106 -3.95 14.50 -11.65
C SER A 106 -5.43 14.46 -11.27
N MET A 107 -5.78 14.81 -10.03
CA MET A 107 -7.13 14.63 -9.49
C MET A 107 -7.95 15.93 -9.61
N GLU A 108 -9.02 15.90 -10.40
CA GLU A 108 -9.97 17.00 -10.56
C GLU A 108 -11.29 16.77 -9.79
N MET A 109 -11.64 15.52 -9.56
CA MET A 109 -12.77 15.08 -8.74
C MET A 109 -12.41 13.82 -7.97
N VAL A 110 -13.04 13.63 -6.81
CA VAL A 110 -12.79 12.48 -5.92
C VAL A 110 -14.09 11.95 -5.31
N ARG A 111 -14.14 10.65 -5.08
CA ARG A 111 -15.19 9.95 -4.32
C ARG A 111 -14.55 9.23 -3.14
N LEU A 112 -15.06 9.49 -1.93
CA LEU A 112 -14.65 8.80 -0.71
C LEU A 112 -15.33 7.44 -0.62
N VAL A 113 -14.59 6.47 -0.08
CA VAL A 113 -15.03 5.10 0.23
C VAL A 113 -14.38 4.65 1.54
N SER A 114 -14.67 3.42 2.03
CA SER A 114 -14.18 2.97 3.32
C SER A 114 -12.90 2.11 3.24
N SER A 115 -12.54 1.59 2.08
CA SER A 115 -11.35 0.73 1.92
C SER A 115 -10.71 0.86 0.54
N GLY A 116 -9.40 0.53 0.47
CA GLY A 116 -8.69 0.45 -0.81
C GLY A 116 -9.31 -0.55 -1.79
N THR A 117 -9.89 -1.65 -1.28
CA THR A 117 -10.63 -2.62 -2.10
C THR A 117 -11.85 -1.98 -2.77
N GLU A 118 -12.64 -1.21 -2.02
CA GLU A 118 -13.80 -0.49 -2.60
C GLU A 118 -13.34 0.54 -3.63
N ALA A 119 -12.26 1.27 -3.35
CA ALA A 119 -11.70 2.25 -4.26
C ALA A 119 -11.21 1.60 -5.57
N ALA A 120 -10.45 0.51 -5.50
CA ALA A 120 -9.95 -0.23 -6.66
C ALA A 120 -11.10 -0.86 -7.47
N MET A 121 -12.03 -1.53 -6.80
CA MET A 121 -13.22 -2.12 -7.42
C MET A 121 -14.05 -1.07 -8.17
N SER A 122 -14.25 0.08 -7.55
CA SER A 122 -15.05 1.17 -8.11
C SER A 122 -14.34 1.85 -9.29
N SER A 123 -13.01 2.03 -9.20
CA SER A 123 -12.22 2.62 -10.28
C SER A 123 -12.20 1.74 -11.54
N ILE A 124 -12.12 0.40 -11.39
CA ILE A 124 -12.23 -0.53 -12.53
C ILE A 124 -13.62 -0.47 -13.16
N ARG A 125 -14.68 -0.48 -12.34
CA ARG A 125 -16.04 -0.34 -12.85
C ARG A 125 -16.22 0.98 -13.62
N LEU A 126 -15.66 2.06 -13.05
CA LEU A 126 -15.71 3.37 -13.69
C LEU A 126 -14.92 3.39 -14.99
N ALA A 127 -13.72 2.82 -15.02
CA ALA A 127 -12.90 2.72 -16.23
C ALA A 127 -13.62 1.94 -17.34
N ARG A 128 -14.25 0.81 -17.01
CA ARG A 128 -15.07 0.04 -17.95
C ARG A 128 -16.27 0.85 -18.46
N GLY A 129 -16.97 1.55 -17.56
CA GLY A 129 -18.12 2.38 -17.93
C GLY A 129 -17.75 3.57 -18.80
N ALA A 130 -16.66 4.25 -18.48
CA ALA A 130 -16.20 5.44 -19.21
C ALA A 130 -15.64 5.11 -20.61
N THR A 131 -15.02 3.92 -20.78
CA THR A 131 -14.44 3.50 -22.06
C THR A 131 -15.35 2.61 -22.91
N GLY A 132 -16.39 2.01 -22.31
CA GLY A 132 -17.22 0.99 -22.95
C GLY A 132 -16.49 -0.34 -23.19
N ARG A 133 -15.35 -0.57 -22.53
CA ARG A 133 -14.45 -1.71 -22.73
C ARG A 133 -14.43 -2.62 -21.51
N GLN A 134 -13.98 -3.88 -21.70
CA GLN A 134 -14.08 -4.90 -20.65
C GLN A 134 -12.72 -5.29 -20.05
N LYS A 135 -11.65 -5.36 -20.87
CA LYS A 135 -10.35 -5.86 -20.43
C LYS A 135 -9.62 -4.87 -19.53
N ILE A 136 -8.93 -5.41 -18.56
CA ILE A 136 -8.01 -4.64 -17.68
C ILE A 136 -6.64 -5.30 -17.68
N ILE A 137 -5.60 -4.49 -17.55
CA ILE A 137 -4.24 -4.96 -17.30
C ILE A 137 -3.90 -4.70 -15.84
N LYS A 138 -3.33 -5.70 -15.18
CA LYS A 138 -2.61 -5.56 -13.90
C LYS A 138 -1.27 -6.28 -13.99
N PHE A 139 -0.44 -6.14 -12.96
CA PHE A 139 0.90 -6.73 -12.97
C PHE A 139 1.06 -7.79 -11.86
N GLU A 140 1.86 -8.81 -12.16
CA GLU A 140 2.22 -9.85 -11.20
C GLU A 140 2.94 -9.25 -10.00
N GLY A 141 2.64 -9.74 -8.81
CA GLY A 141 3.16 -9.20 -7.54
C GLY A 141 2.41 -7.98 -7.00
N CYS A 142 1.60 -7.29 -7.82
CA CYS A 142 0.76 -6.18 -7.36
C CYS A 142 -0.56 -6.69 -6.74
N TYR A 143 -0.99 -6.00 -5.67
CA TYR A 143 -2.26 -6.26 -4.99
C TYR A 143 -3.14 -5.01 -5.00
N HIS A 144 -4.36 -5.15 -5.46
CA HIS A 144 -5.32 -4.05 -5.60
C HIS A 144 -6.63 -4.31 -4.84
N GLY A 145 -6.54 -4.94 -3.67
CA GLY A 145 -7.71 -5.38 -2.93
C GLY A 145 -8.24 -6.74 -3.38
N HIS A 146 -9.34 -7.17 -2.76
CA HIS A 146 -9.87 -8.53 -2.92
C HIS A 146 -11.18 -8.58 -3.72
N ALA A 147 -11.41 -7.64 -4.64
CA ALA A 147 -12.48 -7.77 -5.64
C ALA A 147 -12.15 -8.95 -6.59
N ASP A 148 -13.15 -9.75 -6.94
CA ASP A 148 -12.95 -11.00 -7.67
C ASP A 148 -12.16 -10.83 -8.96
N ALA A 149 -12.42 -9.78 -9.75
CA ALA A 149 -11.69 -9.49 -10.98
C ALA A 149 -10.18 -9.21 -10.77
N LEU A 150 -9.74 -8.97 -9.54
CA LEU A 150 -8.36 -8.67 -9.17
C LEU A 150 -7.64 -9.84 -8.48
N LEU A 151 -8.39 -10.86 -8.05
CA LEU A 151 -7.85 -12.08 -7.45
C LEU A 151 -7.41 -13.07 -8.54
N VAL A 152 -6.36 -12.70 -9.25
CA VAL A 152 -5.88 -13.36 -10.47
C VAL A 152 -4.36 -13.34 -10.51
N LYS A 153 -3.76 -14.43 -11.02
CA LYS A 153 -2.31 -14.58 -11.27
C LYS A 153 -2.06 -14.79 -12.76
N ALA A 154 -0.82 -14.56 -13.20
CA ALA A 154 -0.39 -14.82 -14.55
C ALA A 154 -0.68 -16.28 -14.96
N GLY A 155 -1.10 -16.47 -16.22
CA GLY A 155 -1.16 -17.78 -16.86
C GLY A 155 0.20 -18.24 -17.40
N SER A 156 0.26 -19.38 -18.06
CA SER A 156 1.45 -19.87 -18.77
C SER A 156 1.52 -19.23 -20.14
N GLY A 157 2.52 -18.38 -20.40
CA GLY A 157 2.79 -17.77 -21.70
C GLY A 157 2.84 -16.24 -21.67
N LEU A 158 3.18 -15.63 -22.82
CA LEU A 158 3.20 -14.18 -22.99
C LEU A 158 1.77 -13.63 -23.04
N ALA A 159 1.51 -12.50 -22.37
CA ALA A 159 0.24 -11.77 -22.37
C ALA A 159 -1.01 -12.67 -22.21
N THR A 160 -1.01 -13.61 -21.27
CA THR A 160 -2.09 -14.58 -21.08
C THR A 160 -3.15 -14.09 -20.09
N PHE A 161 -4.40 -14.53 -20.32
CA PHE A 161 -5.46 -14.33 -19.34
C PHE A 161 -5.15 -15.08 -18.04
N GLY A 162 -5.40 -14.41 -16.92
CA GLY A 162 -5.04 -14.93 -15.60
C GLY A 162 -5.94 -16.08 -15.13
N ASN A 163 -5.41 -16.85 -14.20
CA ASN A 163 -6.17 -17.86 -13.46
C ASN A 163 -6.57 -17.31 -12.08
N PRO A 164 -7.76 -17.68 -11.55
CA PRO A 164 -8.14 -17.30 -10.20
C PRO A 164 -7.09 -17.70 -9.17
N THR A 165 -6.78 -16.78 -8.23
CA THR A 165 -5.87 -17.06 -7.11
C THR A 165 -6.60 -17.48 -5.84
N SER A 166 -7.92 -17.38 -5.84
CA SER A 166 -8.75 -17.73 -4.69
C SER A 166 -9.82 -18.75 -5.11
N ALA A 167 -10.03 -19.76 -4.28
CA ALA A 167 -11.22 -20.59 -4.36
C ALA A 167 -12.47 -19.70 -4.23
N GLY A 168 -13.52 -20.03 -4.99
CA GLY A 168 -14.76 -19.26 -5.01
C GLY A 168 -14.81 -18.14 -6.05
N VAL A 169 -13.71 -17.79 -6.70
CA VAL A 169 -13.70 -16.85 -7.83
C VAL A 169 -13.96 -17.63 -9.13
N PRO A 170 -15.07 -17.38 -9.82
CA PRO A 170 -15.36 -18.06 -11.10
C PRO A 170 -14.35 -17.65 -12.18
N PRO A 171 -13.89 -18.57 -13.05
CA PRO A 171 -12.99 -18.22 -14.15
C PRO A 171 -13.55 -17.12 -15.07
N GLU A 172 -14.86 -17.08 -15.26
CA GLU A 172 -15.54 -16.07 -16.07
C GLU A 172 -15.36 -14.63 -15.56
N VAL A 173 -15.15 -14.44 -14.25
CA VAL A 173 -14.96 -13.11 -13.64
C VAL A 173 -13.56 -12.56 -13.93
N VAL A 174 -12.57 -13.42 -14.09
CA VAL A 174 -11.16 -13.04 -14.32
C VAL A 174 -10.74 -13.13 -15.79
N LYS A 175 -11.59 -13.62 -16.68
CA LYS A 175 -11.25 -13.83 -18.11
C LYS A 175 -10.84 -12.56 -18.85
N ASP A 176 -11.31 -11.41 -18.38
CA ASP A 176 -11.00 -10.09 -18.96
C ASP A 176 -9.88 -9.36 -18.20
N THR A 177 -9.16 -10.05 -17.32
CA THR A 177 -8.01 -9.51 -16.60
C THR A 177 -6.71 -10.09 -17.15
N LEU A 178 -5.95 -9.26 -17.82
CA LEU A 178 -4.60 -9.58 -18.30
C LEU A 178 -3.61 -9.34 -17.15
N VAL A 179 -2.76 -10.34 -16.86
CA VAL A 179 -1.70 -10.21 -15.86
C VAL A 179 -0.36 -10.27 -16.55
N LEU A 180 0.38 -9.16 -16.49
CA LEU A 180 1.69 -9.02 -17.12
C LEU A 180 2.79 -9.02 -16.07
N GLU A 181 4.01 -9.32 -16.48
CA GLU A 181 5.19 -9.17 -15.64
C GLU A 181 5.48 -7.69 -15.42
N TYR A 182 5.73 -7.33 -14.16
CA TYR A 182 6.08 -5.95 -13.80
C TYR A 182 7.44 -5.55 -14.41
N ASN A 183 7.53 -4.34 -14.96
CA ASN A 183 8.70 -3.82 -15.68
C ASN A 183 9.04 -4.51 -17.03
N ASN A 184 8.17 -5.37 -17.56
CA ASN A 184 8.36 -6.00 -18.85
C ASN A 184 7.73 -5.17 -19.98
N LEU A 185 8.58 -4.38 -20.69
CA LEU A 185 8.14 -3.51 -21.77
C LEU A 185 7.56 -4.27 -22.95
N GLU A 186 8.14 -5.44 -23.27
CA GLU A 186 7.73 -6.21 -24.44
C GLU A 186 6.35 -6.85 -24.24
N GLN A 187 6.10 -7.45 -23.07
CA GLN A 187 4.76 -7.97 -22.75
C GLN A 187 3.69 -6.86 -22.77
N LEU A 188 4.05 -5.66 -22.30
CA LEU A 188 3.11 -4.53 -22.31
C LEU A 188 2.76 -4.11 -23.75
N LYS A 189 3.75 -4.02 -24.64
CA LYS A 189 3.53 -3.72 -26.08
C LYS A 189 2.67 -4.78 -26.73
N GLU A 190 3.02 -6.05 -26.58
CA GLU A 190 2.27 -7.19 -27.12
C GLU A 190 0.81 -7.19 -26.66
N ALA A 191 0.55 -6.94 -25.37
CA ALA A 191 -0.81 -6.87 -24.84
C ALA A 191 -1.64 -5.76 -25.51
N PHE A 192 -1.04 -4.61 -25.80
CA PHE A 192 -1.72 -3.52 -26.49
C PHE A 192 -1.84 -3.76 -28.00
N GLU A 193 -0.90 -4.43 -28.64
CA GLU A 193 -1.01 -4.84 -30.05
C GLU A 193 -2.17 -5.82 -30.25
N LEU A 194 -2.32 -6.80 -29.36
CA LEU A 194 -3.36 -7.82 -29.45
C LEU A 194 -4.74 -7.32 -29.00
N HIS A 195 -4.80 -6.49 -27.96
CA HIS A 195 -6.04 -6.18 -27.24
C HIS A 195 -6.30 -4.67 -27.04
N GLY A 196 -5.50 -3.78 -27.60
CA GLY A 196 -5.54 -2.34 -27.31
C GLY A 196 -6.90 -1.68 -27.44
N GLN A 197 -7.75 -2.17 -28.36
CA GLN A 197 -9.12 -1.66 -28.54
C GLN A 197 -10.14 -2.20 -27.51
N GLU A 198 -9.75 -3.21 -26.72
CA GLU A 198 -10.61 -3.83 -25.71
C GLU A 198 -10.20 -3.45 -24.28
N ILE A 199 -9.01 -2.89 -24.10
CA ILE A 199 -8.45 -2.52 -22.78
C ILE A 199 -9.13 -1.25 -22.27
N ALA A 200 -9.83 -1.38 -21.14
CA ALA A 200 -10.42 -0.27 -20.41
C ALA A 200 -9.38 0.51 -19.62
N CYS A 201 -8.51 -0.21 -18.92
CA CYS A 201 -7.45 0.44 -18.13
C CYS A 201 -6.24 -0.47 -17.88
N VAL A 202 -5.12 0.20 -17.58
CA VAL A 202 -3.95 -0.39 -16.92
C VAL A 202 -3.97 0.06 -15.47
N MET A 203 -4.00 -0.89 -14.52
CA MET A 203 -3.94 -0.63 -13.09
C MET A 203 -2.57 -1.04 -12.55
N ILE A 204 -1.87 -0.12 -11.89
CA ILE A 204 -0.50 -0.32 -11.45
C ILE A 204 -0.24 0.31 -10.08
N GLU A 205 0.45 -0.41 -9.19
CA GLU A 205 1.16 0.22 -8.07
C GLU A 205 2.44 0.88 -8.63
N PRO A 206 2.61 2.20 -8.57
CA PRO A 206 3.82 2.85 -9.10
C PRO A 206 5.09 2.45 -8.35
N ILE A 207 4.95 2.14 -7.07
CA ILE A 207 5.93 1.45 -6.23
C ILE A 207 5.18 0.27 -5.61
N ALA A 208 5.50 -0.92 -6.06
CA ALA A 208 4.79 -2.12 -5.65
C ALA A 208 5.21 -2.55 -4.24
N GLY A 209 4.37 -2.21 -3.26
CA GLY A 209 4.58 -2.53 -1.85
C GLY A 209 4.17 -3.95 -1.47
N ASN A 210 3.39 -4.61 -2.32
CA ASN A 210 2.93 -5.98 -2.12
C ASN A 210 3.91 -7.04 -2.68
N MET A 211 5.02 -6.59 -3.26
CA MET A 211 6.22 -7.39 -3.51
C MET A 211 7.45 -6.77 -2.85
N ASN A 212 7.27 -6.33 -1.59
CA ASN A 212 8.17 -5.60 -0.73
C ASN A 212 8.33 -4.13 -1.18
N PHE A 213 9.32 -3.80 -2.00
CA PHE A 213 9.51 -2.44 -2.52
C PHE A 213 10.14 -2.52 -3.92
N VAL A 214 9.32 -2.61 -4.95
CA VAL A 214 9.80 -2.65 -6.34
C VAL A 214 9.23 -1.45 -7.09
N ARG A 215 10.12 -0.64 -7.66
CA ARG A 215 9.73 0.54 -8.45
C ARG A 215 9.37 0.15 -9.87
N ALA A 216 8.33 0.74 -10.42
CA ALA A 216 8.19 0.79 -11.87
C ALA A 216 9.34 1.62 -12.45
N SER A 217 10.05 1.07 -13.42
CA SER A 217 11.12 1.82 -14.08
C SER A 217 10.55 3.00 -14.87
N VAL A 218 11.33 4.07 -14.97
CA VAL A 218 10.91 5.27 -15.73
C VAL A 218 10.51 4.94 -17.16
N PRO A 219 11.26 4.11 -17.93
CA PRO A 219 10.86 3.70 -19.29
C PRO A 219 9.54 2.90 -19.29
N PHE A 220 9.32 2.02 -18.31
CA PHE A 220 8.10 1.24 -18.21
C PHE A 220 6.88 2.12 -17.93
N MET A 221 7.02 3.06 -17.01
CA MET A 221 5.96 4.00 -16.66
C MET A 221 5.62 4.95 -17.83
N ALA A 222 6.64 5.43 -18.54
CA ALA A 222 6.44 6.23 -19.75
C ALA A 222 5.68 5.44 -20.83
N LEU A 223 6.05 4.17 -21.04
CA LEU A 223 5.36 3.29 -21.99
C LEU A 223 3.91 3.01 -21.59
N CYS A 224 3.63 2.78 -20.28
CA CYS A 224 2.25 2.65 -19.78
C CYS A 224 1.42 3.88 -20.17
N ARG A 225 1.94 5.09 -19.93
CA ARG A 225 1.22 6.33 -20.27
C ARG A 225 1.03 6.47 -21.77
N GLU A 226 2.08 6.23 -22.56
CA GLU A 226 2.05 6.34 -24.02
C GLU A 226 0.99 5.40 -24.63
N LEU A 227 1.03 4.12 -24.27
CA LEU A 227 0.10 3.13 -24.80
C LEU A 227 -1.34 3.39 -24.37
N CYS A 228 -1.56 3.76 -23.10
CA CYS A 228 -2.90 4.14 -22.65
C CYS A 228 -3.44 5.33 -23.44
N THR A 229 -2.61 6.35 -23.71
CA THR A 229 -3.02 7.51 -24.51
C THR A 229 -3.32 7.13 -25.95
N ARG A 230 -2.43 6.38 -26.60
CA ARG A 230 -2.57 5.93 -28.00
C ARG A 230 -3.83 5.10 -28.25
N HIS A 231 -4.16 4.23 -27.30
CA HIS A 231 -5.28 3.30 -27.41
C HIS A 231 -6.54 3.78 -26.69
N HIS A 232 -6.55 4.99 -26.12
CA HIS A 232 -7.67 5.54 -25.34
C HIS A 232 -8.09 4.63 -24.16
N ALA A 233 -7.14 3.93 -23.56
CA ALA A 233 -7.29 3.23 -22.30
C ALA A 233 -6.96 4.18 -21.13
N LEU A 234 -7.46 3.91 -19.93
CA LEU A 234 -7.15 4.73 -18.77
C LEU A 234 -5.95 4.17 -18.01
N LEU A 235 -5.04 5.04 -17.58
CA LEU A 235 -3.98 4.69 -16.63
C LEU A 235 -4.49 4.94 -15.22
N VAL A 236 -4.59 3.89 -14.41
CA VAL A 236 -5.06 3.93 -13.01
C VAL A 236 -3.90 3.66 -12.08
N PHE A 237 -3.51 4.65 -11.30
CA PHE A 237 -2.51 4.50 -10.24
C PHE A 237 -3.14 3.98 -8.96
N ASP A 238 -2.67 2.83 -8.49
CA ASP A 238 -2.94 2.38 -7.14
C ASP A 238 -1.91 2.97 -6.17
N GLU A 239 -2.30 4.07 -5.55
CA GLU A 239 -1.53 4.78 -4.54
C GLU A 239 -2.04 4.49 -3.13
N VAL A 240 -2.74 3.38 -2.92
CA VAL A 240 -3.21 3.00 -1.58
C VAL A 240 -2.04 2.88 -0.60
N MET A 241 -0.87 2.43 -1.06
CA MET A 241 0.32 2.29 -0.22
C MET A 241 1.28 3.48 -0.34
N SER A 242 1.50 3.99 -1.53
CA SER A 242 2.44 5.09 -1.84
C SER A 242 1.85 6.49 -1.66
N GLY A 243 0.53 6.64 -1.74
CA GLY A 243 -0.16 7.92 -1.69
C GLY A 243 0.08 8.69 -0.39
N CYS A 244 0.54 9.93 -0.49
CA CYS A 244 0.92 10.77 0.64
C CYS A 244 1.90 10.09 1.63
N ARG A 245 2.60 9.04 1.19
CA ARG A 245 3.57 8.28 1.98
C ARG A 245 4.98 8.46 1.46
N VAL A 246 5.15 8.36 0.14
CA VAL A 246 6.46 8.50 -0.51
C VAL A 246 6.83 9.95 -0.79
N ALA A 247 5.83 10.78 -1.01
CA ALA A 247 5.92 12.24 -1.13
C ALA A 247 4.56 12.85 -0.82
N LEU A 248 4.49 14.15 -0.58
CA LEU A 248 3.22 14.85 -0.37
C LEU A 248 2.30 14.73 -1.58
N GLY A 249 2.85 14.90 -2.80
CA GLY A 249 2.13 14.71 -4.07
C GLY A 249 2.11 13.25 -4.55
N SER A 250 2.30 12.28 -3.65
CA SER A 250 2.24 10.85 -3.93
C SER A 250 3.33 10.39 -4.91
N ALA A 251 3.30 9.13 -5.39
CA ALA A 251 4.30 8.63 -6.33
C ALA A 251 4.21 9.30 -7.70
N GLN A 252 3.04 9.78 -8.12
CA GLN A 252 2.93 10.53 -9.38
C GLN A 252 3.83 11.76 -9.40
N SER A 253 3.97 12.49 -8.29
CA SER A 253 4.90 13.62 -8.20
C SER A 253 6.38 13.21 -8.26
N VAL A 254 6.70 11.98 -7.86
CA VAL A 254 8.04 11.42 -8.02
C VAL A 254 8.34 11.14 -9.50
N TYR A 255 7.39 10.52 -10.23
CA TYR A 255 7.54 10.26 -11.66
C TYR A 255 7.54 11.51 -12.52
N GLN A 256 6.80 12.56 -12.15
CA GLN A 256 6.82 13.85 -12.87
C GLN A 256 8.21 14.50 -12.94
N LYS A 257 9.10 14.21 -11.98
CA LYS A 257 10.50 14.68 -12.03
C LYS A 257 11.29 14.11 -13.20
N SER A 258 10.96 12.89 -13.62
CA SER A 258 11.66 12.17 -14.69
C SER A 258 10.88 12.12 -16.00
N ILE A 259 9.55 12.28 -15.96
CA ILE A 259 8.65 12.26 -17.10
C ILE A 259 7.80 13.54 -17.06
N PRO A 260 8.24 14.62 -17.72
CA PRO A 260 7.50 15.89 -17.71
C PRO A 260 6.05 15.73 -18.20
N GLY A 261 5.10 16.29 -17.45
CA GLY A 261 3.68 16.20 -17.79
C GLY A 261 3.04 14.83 -17.57
N PHE A 262 3.73 13.93 -16.87
CA PHE A 262 3.18 12.62 -16.53
C PHE A 262 2.00 12.75 -15.56
N GLU A 263 0.86 12.19 -15.95
CA GLU A 263 -0.34 12.12 -15.13
C GLU A 263 -1.11 10.82 -15.39
N PRO A 264 -1.54 10.09 -14.34
CA PRO A 264 -2.54 9.04 -14.50
C PRO A 264 -3.92 9.66 -14.81
N ASP A 265 -4.83 8.87 -15.34
CA ASP A 265 -6.21 9.30 -15.59
C ASP A 265 -7.06 9.17 -14.33
N MET A 266 -6.74 8.21 -13.48
CA MET A 266 -7.37 7.96 -12.18
C MET A 266 -6.31 7.57 -11.14
N THR A 267 -6.61 7.88 -9.88
CA THR A 267 -5.80 7.49 -8.73
C THR A 267 -6.68 6.88 -7.64
N VAL A 268 -6.24 5.76 -7.10
CA VAL A 268 -6.82 5.07 -5.94
C VAL A 268 -5.96 5.37 -4.71
N MET A 269 -6.56 5.79 -3.61
CA MET A 269 -5.86 6.17 -2.37
C MET A 269 -6.50 5.49 -1.16
N GLY A 270 -5.71 5.35 -0.09
CA GLY A 270 -6.16 4.77 1.17
C GLY A 270 -5.14 4.99 2.27
N LYS A 271 -5.16 4.13 3.28
CA LYS A 271 -4.14 4.10 4.35
C LYS A 271 -3.84 5.47 4.97
N VAL A 272 -2.79 6.18 4.50
CA VAL A 272 -2.37 7.48 5.04
C VAL A 272 -3.50 8.51 5.04
N ILE A 273 -4.28 8.56 3.96
CA ILE A 273 -5.38 9.54 3.87
C ILE A 273 -6.48 9.33 4.91
N GLY A 274 -6.54 8.14 5.51
CA GLY A 274 -7.44 7.82 6.61
C GLY A 274 -6.82 7.98 8.00
N GLY A 275 -5.50 8.16 8.09
CA GLY A 275 -4.79 8.37 9.37
C GLY A 275 -4.96 7.25 10.39
N GLY A 276 -5.40 6.06 9.97
CA GLY A 276 -5.69 4.90 10.82
C GLY A 276 -7.18 4.53 10.88
N MET A 277 -8.07 5.39 10.39
CA MET A 277 -9.50 5.10 10.27
C MET A 277 -9.83 4.45 8.91
N PRO A 278 -10.95 3.69 8.82
CA PRO A 278 -11.42 3.13 7.56
C PRO A 278 -11.86 4.24 6.59
N LEU A 279 -10.93 4.68 5.75
CA LEU A 279 -11.15 5.69 4.73
C LEU A 279 -10.21 5.45 3.56
N ALA A 280 -10.77 5.51 2.36
CA ALA A 280 -10.08 5.48 1.11
C ALA A 280 -10.79 6.39 0.10
N ALA A 281 -10.21 6.55 -1.07
CA ALA A 281 -10.76 7.39 -2.12
C ALA A 281 -10.33 6.88 -3.50
N PHE A 282 -11.11 7.20 -4.50
CA PHE A 282 -10.69 7.16 -5.89
C PHE A 282 -11.12 8.46 -6.59
N GLY A 283 -10.28 8.94 -7.47
CA GLY A 283 -10.54 10.18 -8.17
C GLY A 283 -9.72 10.26 -9.45
N GLY A 284 -9.86 11.33 -10.19
CA GLY A 284 -9.13 11.53 -11.44
C GLY A 284 -9.72 12.65 -12.27
N LYS A 285 -9.52 12.56 -13.59
CA LYS A 285 -10.01 13.55 -14.55
C LYS A 285 -11.53 13.69 -14.47
N ARG A 286 -12.01 14.92 -14.52
CA ARG A 286 -13.44 15.26 -14.41
C ARG A 286 -14.31 14.48 -15.39
N ALA A 287 -13.92 14.42 -16.66
CA ALA A 287 -14.65 13.70 -17.69
C ALA A 287 -14.86 12.19 -17.40
N VAL A 288 -13.93 11.58 -16.68
CA VAL A 288 -14.05 10.18 -16.23
C VAL A 288 -14.95 10.11 -14.99
N MET A 289 -14.73 10.98 -13.99
CA MET A 289 -15.48 10.96 -12.74
C MET A 289 -16.95 11.32 -12.90
N GLU A 290 -17.31 12.13 -13.88
CA GLU A 290 -18.71 12.48 -14.19
C GLU A 290 -19.53 11.31 -14.74
N GLN A 291 -18.89 10.21 -15.15
CA GLN A 291 -19.59 8.96 -15.47
C GLN A 291 -20.12 8.23 -14.23
N LEU A 292 -19.75 8.67 -13.02
CA LEU A 292 -20.22 8.08 -11.77
C LEU A 292 -21.57 8.64 -11.34
N ALA A 293 -22.46 7.77 -10.86
CA ALA A 293 -23.75 8.19 -10.31
C ALA A 293 -23.58 9.20 -9.16
N PRO A 294 -24.41 10.23 -9.04
CA PRO A 294 -25.66 10.48 -9.75
C PRO A 294 -25.53 11.19 -11.11
N LEU A 295 -24.32 11.62 -11.52
CA LEU A 295 -24.12 12.33 -12.79
C LEU A 295 -24.16 11.39 -13.99
N GLY A 296 -23.54 10.21 -13.87
CA GLY A 296 -23.44 9.21 -14.93
C GLY A 296 -24.06 7.86 -14.54
N PRO A 297 -23.97 6.88 -15.44
CA PRO A 297 -24.64 5.57 -15.25
C PRO A 297 -23.86 4.60 -14.35
N VAL A 298 -22.62 4.89 -13.99
CA VAL A 298 -21.79 3.97 -13.21
C VAL A 298 -22.13 4.05 -11.73
N TYR A 299 -22.65 2.96 -11.16
CA TYR A 299 -23.10 2.94 -9.77
C TYR A 299 -21.99 2.63 -8.78
N GLN A 300 -21.95 3.41 -7.69
CA GLN A 300 -21.15 3.18 -6.49
C GLN A 300 -21.87 3.82 -5.31
N ALA A 301 -21.90 3.14 -4.16
CA ALA A 301 -22.46 3.65 -2.91
C ALA A 301 -21.75 3.05 -1.70
N GLY A 302 -21.80 3.72 -0.57
CA GLY A 302 -21.26 3.24 0.70
C GLY A 302 -21.91 3.99 1.87
N THR A 303 -22.59 3.27 2.76
CA THR A 303 -23.32 3.85 3.89
C THR A 303 -22.43 4.71 4.80
N LEU A 304 -21.20 4.27 5.04
CA LEU A 304 -20.24 4.94 5.93
C LEU A 304 -19.14 5.71 5.18
N SER A 305 -19.24 5.79 3.84
CA SER A 305 -18.29 6.58 3.04
C SER A 305 -18.36 8.05 3.44
N GLY A 306 -17.21 8.64 3.75
CA GLY A 306 -17.15 10.04 4.19
C GLY A 306 -17.67 10.30 5.60
N ASN A 307 -17.76 9.30 6.46
CA ASN A 307 -18.24 9.50 7.84
C ASN A 307 -17.37 10.53 8.59
N PRO A 308 -17.99 11.32 9.50
CA PRO A 308 -17.34 12.49 10.13
C PRO A 308 -16.09 12.16 10.94
N VAL A 309 -16.01 10.97 11.53
CA VAL A 309 -14.86 10.56 12.34
C VAL A 309 -13.65 10.22 11.48
N ALA A 310 -13.86 9.45 10.40
CA ALA A 310 -12.80 9.08 9.48
C ALA A 310 -12.30 10.29 8.66
N THR A 311 -13.21 11.19 8.23
CA THR A 311 -12.82 12.42 7.53
C THR A 311 -12.02 13.37 8.44
N ALA A 312 -12.44 13.55 9.71
CA ALA A 312 -11.68 14.35 10.67
C ALA A 312 -10.27 13.79 10.91
N CYS A 313 -10.15 12.46 11.03
CA CYS A 313 -8.85 11.79 11.14
C CYS A 313 -7.96 12.04 9.92
N GLY A 314 -8.53 11.89 8.71
CA GLY A 314 -7.83 12.13 7.45
C GLY A 314 -7.36 13.58 7.30
N ILE A 315 -8.25 14.55 7.54
CA ILE A 315 -7.94 15.99 7.48
C ILE A 315 -6.79 16.34 8.44
N ALA A 316 -6.86 15.89 9.70
CA ALA A 316 -5.84 16.16 10.69
C ALA A 316 -4.48 15.54 10.29
N THR A 317 -4.49 14.32 9.76
CA THR A 317 -3.28 13.63 9.29
C THR A 317 -2.67 14.37 8.09
N LEU A 318 -3.47 14.66 7.06
CA LEU A 318 -2.99 15.34 5.86
C LEU A 318 -2.51 16.77 6.15
N SER A 319 -3.18 17.49 7.05
CA SER A 319 -2.73 18.80 7.50
C SER A 319 -1.37 18.75 8.18
N ALA A 320 -1.13 17.72 9.01
CA ALA A 320 0.13 17.55 9.71
C ALA A 320 1.28 17.21 8.76
N ILE A 321 1.07 16.33 7.77
CA ILE A 321 2.12 15.93 6.82
C ILE A 321 2.38 16.99 5.73
N SER A 322 1.46 17.95 5.57
CA SER A 322 1.61 19.07 4.63
C SER A 322 2.55 20.17 5.14
N GLN A 323 3.04 20.07 6.37
CA GLN A 323 3.97 21.07 6.91
C GLN A 323 5.32 21.01 6.17
N PRO A 324 5.94 22.20 5.89
CA PRO A 324 7.26 22.26 5.25
C PRO A 324 8.29 21.42 6.01
N GLY A 325 9.15 20.72 5.29
CA GLY A 325 10.22 19.89 5.86
C GLY A 325 9.77 18.50 6.36
N PHE A 326 8.48 18.19 6.34
CA PHE A 326 7.99 16.89 6.84
C PHE A 326 8.56 15.71 6.07
N PHE A 327 8.46 15.71 4.75
CA PHE A 327 8.93 14.61 3.91
C PHE A 327 10.46 14.54 3.83
N GLU A 328 11.15 15.67 3.89
CA GLU A 328 12.60 15.72 3.95
C GLU A 328 13.11 15.02 5.22
N ALA A 329 12.57 15.36 6.38
CA ALA A 329 12.91 14.72 7.64
C ALA A 329 12.56 13.23 7.69
N LEU A 330 11.40 12.86 7.13
CA LEU A 330 10.96 11.46 7.05
C LEU A 330 11.88 10.65 6.14
N SER A 331 12.22 11.18 4.96
CA SER A 331 13.12 10.53 3.99
C SER A 331 14.51 10.33 4.56
N GLN A 332 15.07 11.30 5.28
CA GLN A 332 16.37 11.17 5.93
C GLN A 332 16.42 10.00 6.92
N LYS A 333 15.37 9.83 7.74
CA LYS A 333 15.26 8.69 8.67
C LYS A 333 15.19 7.37 7.95
N THR A 334 14.39 7.29 6.88
CA THR A 334 14.21 6.06 6.11
C THR A 334 15.49 5.68 5.38
N GLN A 335 16.20 6.65 4.80
CA GLN A 335 17.52 6.46 4.18
C GLN A 335 18.58 6.00 5.19
N ALA A 336 18.62 6.62 6.38
CA ALA A 336 19.53 6.20 7.44
C ALA A 336 19.30 4.74 7.85
N LEU A 337 18.03 4.32 7.98
CA LEU A 337 17.67 2.92 8.26
C LEU A 337 18.16 1.98 7.16
N THR A 338 17.76 2.22 5.91
CA THR A 338 18.08 1.31 4.79
C THR A 338 19.59 1.23 4.53
N GLN A 339 20.31 2.34 4.56
CA GLN A 339 21.76 2.37 4.43
C GLN A 339 22.45 1.64 5.59
N GLY A 340 21.99 1.85 6.83
CA GLY A 340 22.50 1.17 8.01
C GLY A 340 22.34 -0.35 7.92
N LEU A 341 21.15 -0.84 7.50
CA LEU A 341 20.90 -2.26 7.29
C LEU A 341 21.81 -2.87 6.22
N VAL A 342 21.94 -2.20 5.06
CA VAL A 342 22.83 -2.65 3.97
C VAL A 342 24.30 -2.71 4.43
N GLN A 343 24.77 -1.70 5.13
CA GLN A 343 26.15 -1.67 5.64
C GLN A 343 26.39 -2.76 6.69
N SER A 344 25.44 -2.99 7.58
CA SER A 344 25.47 -4.06 8.56
C SER A 344 25.57 -5.43 7.90
N ALA A 345 24.67 -5.74 6.97
CA ALA A 345 24.66 -7.00 6.23
C ALA A 345 25.99 -7.22 5.48
N LYS A 346 26.52 -6.15 4.86
CA LYS A 346 27.80 -6.21 4.14
C LYS A 346 28.97 -6.56 5.07
N ARG A 347 29.02 -6.05 6.31
CA ARG A 347 30.07 -6.41 7.29
C ARG A 347 30.11 -7.89 7.62
N HIS A 348 28.96 -8.55 7.55
CA HIS A 348 28.81 -9.98 7.85
C HIS A 348 28.72 -10.87 6.60
N GLY A 349 28.94 -10.31 5.39
CA GLY A 349 28.93 -11.06 4.14
C GLY A 349 27.55 -11.59 3.72
N ILE A 350 26.47 -10.99 4.25
CA ILE A 350 25.09 -11.36 3.91
C ILE A 350 24.67 -10.62 2.63
N PRO A 351 24.19 -11.34 1.60
CA PRO A 351 23.58 -10.72 0.43
C PRO A 351 22.33 -9.93 0.86
N PHE A 352 22.36 -8.62 0.69
CA PHE A 352 21.29 -7.74 1.16
C PHE A 352 21.22 -6.48 0.32
N SER A 353 20.05 -6.15 -0.15
CA SER A 353 19.77 -4.89 -0.83
C SER A 353 18.53 -4.24 -0.24
N ALA A 354 18.46 -2.91 -0.27
CA ALA A 354 17.31 -2.15 0.22
C ALA A 354 17.12 -0.89 -0.62
N ASP A 355 15.85 -0.47 -0.74
CA ASP A 355 15.46 0.78 -1.38
C ASP A 355 14.37 1.47 -0.56
N CYS A 356 14.22 2.79 -0.72
CA CYS A 356 13.22 3.57 -0.01
C CYS A 356 12.82 4.84 -0.76
N GLU A 357 11.59 5.32 -0.47
CA GLU A 357 11.11 6.62 -0.91
C GLU A 357 10.21 7.21 0.18
N GLY A 358 10.48 8.47 0.57
CA GLY A 358 9.74 9.10 1.67
C GLY A 358 9.79 8.26 2.95
N GLY A 359 8.63 7.85 3.45
CA GLY A 359 8.49 7.00 4.64
C GLY A 359 8.25 5.52 4.36
N MET A 360 8.45 5.05 3.13
CA MET A 360 8.27 3.67 2.73
C MET A 360 9.59 3.05 2.32
N PHE A 361 9.85 1.81 2.72
CA PHE A 361 11.08 1.09 2.38
C PHE A 361 10.83 -0.40 2.17
N GLY A 362 11.79 -1.04 1.53
CA GLY A 362 11.86 -2.49 1.43
C GLY A 362 13.30 -2.98 1.49
N PHE A 363 13.47 -4.24 1.84
CA PHE A 363 14.76 -4.92 1.81
C PHE A 363 14.64 -6.36 1.32
N PHE A 364 15.68 -6.84 0.70
CA PHE A 364 15.74 -8.16 0.12
C PHE A 364 17.03 -8.87 0.55
N LEU A 365 16.94 -10.14 0.86
CA LEU A 365 18.12 -11.00 1.07
C LEU A 365 18.68 -11.45 -0.29
N LEU A 366 19.00 -10.45 -1.10
CA LEU A 366 19.55 -10.55 -2.44
C LEU A 366 20.66 -9.51 -2.61
N PRO A 367 21.71 -9.80 -3.42
CA PRO A 367 22.80 -8.85 -3.62
C PRO A 367 22.38 -7.58 -4.39
N GLU A 368 21.32 -7.69 -5.20
CA GLU A 368 20.81 -6.62 -6.06
C GLU A 368 19.31 -6.43 -5.85
N LEU A 369 18.82 -5.20 -6.11
CA LEU A 369 17.41 -4.88 -6.06
C LEU A 369 16.62 -5.61 -7.15
N PRO A 370 15.58 -6.36 -6.81
CA PRO A 370 14.73 -7.02 -7.79
C PRO A 370 13.91 -5.98 -8.58
N GLN A 371 13.65 -6.28 -9.85
CA GLN A 371 12.89 -5.42 -10.75
C GLN A 371 11.48 -5.96 -11.04
N ASN A 372 11.19 -7.22 -10.66
CA ASN A 372 9.93 -7.90 -10.92
C ASN A 372 9.68 -9.01 -9.89
N TYR A 373 8.49 -9.56 -9.91
CA TYR A 373 8.07 -10.60 -8.96
C TYR A 373 8.92 -11.88 -9.05
N PRO A 374 9.26 -12.44 -10.23
CA PRO A 374 10.14 -13.60 -10.31
C PRO A 374 11.52 -13.40 -9.67
N GLN A 375 12.06 -12.17 -9.69
CA GLN A 375 13.32 -11.87 -9.01
C GLN A 375 13.13 -11.77 -7.49
N VAL A 376 12.04 -11.19 -7.00
CA VAL A 376 11.70 -11.16 -5.58
C VAL A 376 11.58 -12.57 -5.02
N MET A 377 10.98 -13.50 -5.77
CA MET A 377 10.83 -14.92 -5.39
C MET A 377 12.14 -15.70 -5.23
N LYS A 378 13.28 -15.14 -5.68
CA LYS A 378 14.61 -15.72 -5.45
C LYS A 378 15.14 -15.48 -4.05
N SER A 379 14.50 -14.60 -3.26
CA SER A 379 14.88 -14.35 -1.87
C SER A 379 14.74 -15.62 -1.02
N ASN A 380 15.74 -15.86 -0.16
CA ASN A 380 15.73 -17.02 0.71
C ASN A 380 14.78 -16.85 1.89
N SER A 381 13.65 -17.55 1.86
CA SER A 381 12.61 -17.46 2.90
C SER A 381 13.08 -17.96 4.28
N ASP A 382 13.93 -19.00 4.35
CA ASP A 382 14.41 -19.51 5.63
C ASP A 382 15.39 -18.53 6.29
N GLN A 383 16.22 -17.87 5.49
CA GLN A 383 17.12 -16.83 5.97
C GLN A 383 16.32 -15.59 6.41
N PHE A 384 15.28 -15.21 5.65
CA PHE A 384 14.36 -14.14 6.05
C PHE A 384 13.68 -14.48 7.39
N ASN A 385 13.17 -15.69 7.56
CA ASN A 385 12.49 -16.11 8.79
C ASN A 385 13.44 -16.03 10.00
N ARG A 386 14.70 -16.45 9.85
CA ARG A 386 15.70 -16.30 10.91
C ARG A 386 15.99 -14.82 11.22
N PHE A 387 16.16 -13.99 10.19
CA PHE A 387 16.33 -12.55 10.36
C PHE A 387 15.11 -11.92 11.07
N TYR A 388 13.91 -12.20 10.60
CA TYR A 388 12.67 -11.70 11.19
C TYR A 388 12.56 -12.03 12.69
N HIS A 389 12.73 -13.30 13.06
CA HIS A 389 12.66 -13.71 14.46
C HIS A 389 13.82 -13.17 15.31
N GLY A 390 15.00 -13.03 14.73
CA GLY A 390 16.14 -12.36 15.37
C GLY A 390 15.80 -10.91 15.71
N MET A 391 15.27 -10.13 14.75
CA MET A 391 14.85 -8.74 14.96
C MET A 391 13.70 -8.63 15.96
N LEU A 392 12.70 -9.53 15.87
CA LEU A 392 11.58 -9.57 16.80
C LEU A 392 12.06 -9.81 18.25
N SER A 393 13.06 -10.67 18.46
CA SER A 393 13.64 -10.93 19.78
C SER A 393 14.40 -9.74 20.35
N GLN A 394 14.92 -8.87 19.49
CA GLN A 394 15.57 -7.60 19.84
C GLN A 394 14.59 -6.44 20.02
N GLY A 395 13.28 -6.69 19.96
CA GLY A 395 12.27 -5.65 20.12
C GLY A 395 12.02 -4.80 18.87
N VAL A 396 12.36 -5.30 17.70
CA VAL A 396 12.08 -4.64 16.41
C VAL A 396 11.03 -5.46 15.65
N TYR A 397 9.94 -4.82 15.25
CA TYR A 397 8.84 -5.47 14.55
C TYR A 397 8.78 -5.03 13.09
N PHE A 398 9.31 -5.89 12.20
CA PHE A 398 9.14 -5.80 10.76
C PHE A 398 7.91 -6.56 10.28
N ALA A 399 7.61 -6.48 8.99
CA ALA A 399 6.52 -7.25 8.41
C ALA A 399 6.78 -8.77 8.53
N PRO A 400 5.80 -9.56 9.01
CA PRO A 400 5.94 -11.02 9.14
C PRO A 400 5.77 -11.73 7.78
N ALA A 401 6.32 -11.18 6.74
CA ALA A 401 6.30 -11.72 5.38
C ALA A 401 7.39 -11.06 4.53
N LEU A 402 8.07 -11.87 3.73
CA LEU A 402 9.16 -11.45 2.85
C LEU A 402 8.72 -10.40 1.79
N TYR A 403 7.44 -10.41 1.43
CA TYR A 403 6.90 -9.63 0.31
C TYR A 403 6.20 -8.34 0.71
N GLU A 404 6.35 -7.91 1.95
CA GLU A 404 5.68 -6.73 2.48
C GLU A 404 6.67 -5.59 2.74
N ALA A 405 6.30 -4.39 2.31
CA ALA A 405 7.06 -3.18 2.60
C ALA A 405 7.06 -2.82 4.08
N GLY A 406 8.09 -2.09 4.50
CA GLY A 406 8.19 -1.47 5.81
C GLY A 406 7.91 0.04 5.76
N PHE A 407 7.63 0.63 6.93
CA PHE A 407 7.23 2.01 7.06
C PHE A 407 7.93 2.70 8.22
N VAL A 408 8.55 3.85 7.93
CA VAL A 408 9.05 4.78 8.94
C VAL A 408 7.99 5.84 9.18
N SER A 409 7.75 6.22 10.43
CA SER A 409 6.86 7.31 10.81
C SER A 409 7.64 8.54 11.27
N ALA A 410 6.96 9.68 11.33
CA ALA A 410 7.54 10.91 11.90
C ALA A 410 7.97 10.74 13.37
N ALA A 411 7.32 9.83 14.10
CA ALA A 411 7.63 9.55 15.50
C ALA A 411 8.91 8.74 15.73
N HIS A 412 9.43 8.02 14.73
CA HIS A 412 10.74 7.37 14.85
C HIS A 412 11.83 8.41 15.07
N THR A 413 12.62 8.22 16.11
CA THR A 413 13.78 9.08 16.41
C THR A 413 15.04 8.54 15.73
N ALA A 414 16.09 9.37 15.67
CA ALA A 414 17.41 8.91 15.22
C ALA A 414 17.93 7.73 16.08
N LYS A 415 17.59 7.74 17.39
CA LYS A 415 17.94 6.64 18.28
C LYS A 415 17.22 5.35 17.92
N ASP A 416 15.93 5.38 17.58
CA ASP A 416 15.17 4.19 17.16
C ASP A 416 15.75 3.57 15.89
N ILE A 417 16.16 4.42 14.95
CA ILE A 417 16.85 3.98 13.72
C ILE A 417 18.19 3.32 14.06
N GLN A 418 19.00 3.96 14.92
CA GLN A 418 20.31 3.41 15.32
C GLN A 418 20.13 2.09 16.09
N ASP A 419 19.25 2.04 17.08
CA ASP A 419 18.95 0.83 17.87
C ASP A 419 18.52 -0.34 16.94
N THR A 420 17.75 -0.02 15.89
CA THR A 420 17.33 -1.02 14.88
C THR A 420 18.51 -1.53 14.04
N VAL A 421 19.41 -0.64 13.62
CA VAL A 421 20.63 -1.01 12.87
C VAL A 421 21.57 -1.85 13.74
N ASP A 422 21.74 -1.49 15.00
CA ASP A 422 22.57 -2.24 15.95
C ASP A 422 21.99 -3.64 16.23
N ALA A 423 20.67 -3.73 16.38
CA ALA A 423 19.97 -5.02 16.50
C ALA A 423 20.19 -5.88 15.23
N ALA A 424 20.07 -5.28 14.05
CA ALA A 424 20.30 -5.99 12.79
C ALA A 424 21.76 -6.48 12.67
N ASP A 425 22.73 -5.70 13.10
CA ASP A 425 24.14 -6.09 13.11
C ASP A 425 24.38 -7.36 13.96
N GLN A 426 23.76 -7.43 15.13
CA GLN A 426 23.83 -8.63 15.98
C GLN A 426 23.15 -9.84 15.32
N VAL A 427 22.00 -9.62 14.67
CA VAL A 427 21.29 -10.70 13.99
C VAL A 427 22.06 -11.20 12.77
N PHE A 428 22.60 -10.31 11.94
CA PHE A 428 23.40 -10.70 10.76
C PHE A 428 24.64 -11.51 11.11
N LYS A 429 25.27 -11.26 12.28
CA LYS A 429 26.41 -12.02 12.78
C LYS A 429 26.08 -13.49 13.00
N SER A 430 24.81 -13.84 13.22
CA SER A 430 24.31 -15.20 13.50
C SER A 430 23.53 -15.84 12.34
N LEU A 431 23.38 -15.13 11.22
CA LEU A 431 22.70 -15.64 10.01
C LEU A 431 23.64 -16.43 9.11
#